data_bf5597e288a0a6b4097626e894cac4e0
#
_entry.id   bf5597e288a0a6b4097626e894cac4e0
#
_cell.length_a   1.000
_cell.length_b   1.000
_cell.length_c   1.000
_cell.angle_alpha   90.00
_cell.angle_beta   90.00
_cell.angle_gamma   90.00
#
_symmetry.space_group_name_H-M   'P 1'
#
loop_
_entity.id
_entity.type
_entity.pdbx_description
1 polymer ?
#
loop_
_entity_poly.entity_id
_entity_poly.type
_entity_poly.pdbx_seq_one_letter_code
_entity_poly.pdbx_strand_id
1 'polypeptide(L)'
;MTSNDNRLLLGDCRTLLTSLDDDSIDTCITSPPYWGCRDYGIDGQIGIELNPFDYVNELAGIFSIVKAKLKPEGSLFVIIDDVWVSNWTRCRKNTWISSKDGDDEGVSNENIPDKCKIPRNWPKTLGMDWFKAKQKMLLPERLTIKMQEQQGWFFREKLIWYKPNAGNYTNIRDRFAHAYEYVLHFTKSQYYHVNMEAIKDPVTGKLQRDVLSIPIERSTSEHSAVFPKALVKLLIEFSCPPEGIVLDPFCGTGTTLVVAKALKRSYIGIELSEAYYNVAKDRIKTGEEIRGHGKNSSLLEWT
;
A
#
# COMPACT_ATOMS: atom_id res chain seq x y z
N MET A 1 19.12 22.15 -14.02
CA MET A 1 18.70 20.86 -14.56
C MET A 1 17.20 20.90 -14.73
N THR A 2 16.73 20.98 -15.95
CA THR A 2 15.30 21.01 -16.31
C THR A 2 14.85 19.54 -16.41
N SER A 3 14.53 18.90 -15.34
CA SER A 3 14.04 17.54 -15.41
C SER A 3 12.55 17.49 -15.17
N ASN A 4 11.83 17.35 -16.24
CA ASN A 4 10.50 16.80 -16.25
C ASN A 4 10.66 15.28 -16.05
N ASP A 5 11.02 14.85 -14.83
CA ASP A 5 11.25 13.44 -14.50
C ASP A 5 9.93 12.69 -14.23
N ASN A 6 8.97 12.91 -15.11
CA ASN A 6 7.70 12.19 -15.07
C ASN A 6 7.86 10.86 -15.80
N ARG A 7 8.06 9.78 -15.04
CA ARG A 7 8.28 8.44 -15.58
C ARG A 7 7.25 7.45 -15.09
N LEU A 8 6.69 6.68 -16.01
CA LEU A 8 5.95 5.46 -15.72
C LEU A 8 6.69 4.31 -16.39
N LEU A 9 7.13 3.34 -15.60
CA LEU A 9 8.00 2.25 -16.02
C LEU A 9 7.25 0.92 -15.91
N LEU A 10 7.30 0.11 -16.97
CA LEU A 10 6.74 -1.24 -16.99
C LEU A 10 7.83 -2.26 -16.65
N GLY A 11 7.64 -3.03 -15.59
CA GLY A 11 8.55 -4.11 -15.21
C GLY A 11 8.67 -4.31 -13.71
N ASP A 12 9.63 -5.14 -13.34
CA ASP A 12 9.89 -5.51 -11.95
C ASP A 12 10.57 -4.36 -11.19
N CYS A 13 9.96 -3.94 -10.09
CA CYS A 13 10.47 -2.85 -9.27
C CYS A 13 11.86 -3.14 -8.68
N ARG A 14 12.19 -4.40 -8.39
CA ARG A 14 13.52 -4.81 -7.90
C ARG A 14 14.63 -4.43 -8.87
N THR A 15 14.38 -4.60 -10.15
CA THR A 15 15.33 -4.24 -11.22
C THR A 15 15.27 -2.75 -11.54
N LEU A 16 14.07 -2.20 -11.72
CA LEU A 16 13.92 -0.83 -12.19
C LEU A 16 14.34 0.21 -11.13
N LEU A 17 14.13 -0.06 -9.85
CA LEU A 17 14.63 0.80 -8.78
C LEU A 17 16.15 0.96 -8.79
N THR A 18 16.91 -0.09 -9.17
CA THR A 18 18.37 0.00 -9.20
C THR A 18 18.90 0.95 -10.28
N SER A 19 18.07 1.25 -11.29
CA SER A 19 18.43 2.18 -12.37
C SER A 19 18.18 3.65 -12.03
N LEU A 20 17.56 3.94 -10.89
CA LEU A 20 17.34 5.29 -10.40
C LEU A 20 18.60 5.81 -9.69
N ASP A 21 18.81 7.12 -9.75
CA ASP A 21 19.89 7.77 -9.02
C ASP A 21 19.66 7.70 -7.50
N ASP A 22 20.72 7.50 -6.73
CA ASP A 22 20.66 7.58 -5.29
C ASP A 22 20.39 9.03 -4.84
N ASP A 23 19.77 9.20 -3.68
CA ASP A 23 19.47 10.51 -3.08
C ASP A 23 18.68 11.46 -4.02
N SER A 24 17.83 10.90 -4.89
CA SER A 24 17.07 11.66 -5.89
C SER A 24 15.59 11.87 -5.54
N ILE A 25 15.01 11.01 -4.72
CA ILE A 25 13.58 10.95 -4.43
C ILE A 25 13.25 11.70 -3.13
N ASP A 26 12.24 12.55 -3.15
CA ASP A 26 11.78 13.30 -1.96
C ASP A 26 10.83 12.46 -1.09
N THR A 27 9.87 11.77 -1.69
CA THR A 27 8.96 10.88 -0.96
C THR A 27 8.58 9.66 -1.77
N CYS A 28 8.41 8.53 -1.08
CA CYS A 28 7.83 7.33 -1.63
C CYS A 28 6.48 7.05 -0.94
N ILE A 29 5.41 6.90 -1.72
CA ILE A 29 4.07 6.57 -1.22
C ILE A 29 3.57 5.38 -2.01
N THR A 30 3.31 4.26 -1.34
CA THR A 30 3.01 3.02 -2.03
C THR A 30 2.13 2.07 -1.22
N SER A 31 1.41 1.21 -1.91
CA SER A 31 0.70 0.07 -1.33
C SER A 31 1.17 -1.20 -2.03
N PRO A 32 2.05 -1.98 -1.41
CA PRO A 32 2.54 -3.22 -2.00
C PRO A 32 1.41 -4.24 -2.14
N PRO A 33 1.54 -5.24 -3.01
CA PRO A 33 0.61 -6.36 -3.05
C PRO A 33 0.50 -7.02 -1.67
N TYR A 34 -0.74 -7.22 -1.16
CA TYR A 34 -0.95 -7.83 0.15
C TYR A 34 -0.78 -9.35 0.07
N TRP A 35 -0.10 -9.93 1.05
CA TRP A 35 0.17 -11.36 1.10
C TRP A 35 -1.12 -12.18 1.06
N GLY A 36 -1.18 -13.14 0.15
CA GLY A 36 -2.29 -14.05 -0.01
C GLY A 36 -3.60 -13.43 -0.52
N CYS A 37 -3.62 -12.14 -0.93
CA CYS A 37 -4.85 -11.48 -1.35
C CYS A 37 -5.18 -11.64 -2.83
N ARG A 38 -4.19 -11.62 -3.71
CA ARG A 38 -4.40 -11.66 -5.17
C ARG A 38 -3.28 -12.41 -5.89
N ASP A 39 -3.67 -13.29 -6.80
CA ASP A 39 -2.77 -13.84 -7.82
C ASP A 39 -3.10 -13.16 -9.15
N TYR A 40 -2.15 -12.37 -9.65
CA TYR A 40 -2.26 -11.70 -10.96
C TYR A 40 -1.80 -12.61 -12.10
N GLY A 41 -1.24 -13.79 -11.80
CA GLY A 41 -0.73 -14.73 -12.79
C GLY A 41 0.53 -14.24 -13.52
N ILE A 42 1.28 -13.33 -12.92
CA ILE A 42 2.49 -12.72 -13.51
C ILE A 42 3.71 -13.27 -12.79
N ASP A 43 4.69 -13.74 -13.55
CA ASP A 43 5.95 -14.21 -12.97
C ASP A 43 6.67 -13.07 -12.23
N GLY A 44 7.20 -13.39 -11.04
CA GLY A 44 7.87 -12.40 -10.20
C GLY A 44 6.94 -11.53 -9.35
N GLN A 45 5.61 -11.73 -9.40
CA GLN A 45 4.71 -11.00 -8.51
C GLN A 45 5.01 -11.31 -7.04
N ILE A 46 4.83 -10.29 -6.20
CA ILE A 46 4.94 -10.34 -4.75
C ILE A 46 3.57 -10.61 -4.14
N GLY A 47 3.54 -11.22 -2.95
CA GLY A 47 2.30 -11.51 -2.21
C GLY A 47 1.75 -12.91 -2.43
N ILE A 48 2.49 -13.78 -3.15
CA ILE A 48 2.13 -15.20 -3.38
C ILE A 48 3.16 -16.17 -2.79
N GLU A 49 4.08 -15.68 -1.99
CA GLU A 49 5.09 -16.49 -1.33
C GLU A 49 4.42 -17.52 -0.40
N LEU A 50 4.92 -18.76 -0.42
CA LEU A 50 4.41 -19.82 0.46
C LEU A 50 4.66 -19.50 1.94
N ASN A 51 5.77 -18.84 2.22
CA ASN A 51 6.15 -18.44 3.57
C ASN A 51 5.91 -16.92 3.76
N PRO A 52 5.07 -16.50 4.73
CA PRO A 52 4.83 -15.10 4.99
C PRO A 52 6.06 -14.30 5.41
N PHE A 53 7.09 -14.98 5.94
CA PHE A 53 8.36 -14.32 6.25
C PHE A 53 9.17 -14.02 4.99
N ASP A 54 9.04 -14.83 3.93
CA ASP A 54 9.68 -14.56 2.66
C ASP A 54 9.05 -13.30 2.01
N TYR A 55 7.72 -13.16 2.13
CA TYR A 55 7.03 -11.92 1.74
C TYR A 55 7.57 -10.70 2.50
N VAL A 56 7.70 -10.79 3.84
CA VAL A 56 8.26 -9.71 4.65
C VAL A 56 9.71 -9.40 4.26
N ASN A 57 10.52 -10.44 3.97
CA ASN A 57 11.90 -10.30 3.53
C ASN A 57 11.98 -9.61 2.17
N GLU A 58 11.12 -10.00 1.25
CA GLU A 58 11.04 -9.44 -0.10
C GLU A 58 10.69 -7.95 -0.07
N LEU A 59 9.64 -7.58 0.68
CA LEU A 59 9.27 -6.17 0.85
C LEU A 59 10.38 -5.36 1.54
N ALA A 60 10.98 -5.90 2.59
CA ALA A 60 12.08 -5.23 3.26
C ALA A 60 13.30 -5.04 2.33
N GLY A 61 13.58 -6.02 1.46
CA GLY A 61 14.61 -5.92 0.42
C GLY A 61 14.34 -4.76 -0.54
N ILE A 62 13.12 -4.65 -1.05
CA ILE A 62 12.70 -3.57 -1.95
C ILE A 62 12.78 -2.21 -1.25
N PHE A 63 12.30 -2.10 -0.02
CA PHE A 63 12.36 -0.84 0.72
C PHE A 63 13.79 -0.46 1.11
N SER A 64 14.73 -1.42 1.22
CA SER A 64 16.15 -1.13 1.34
C SER A 64 16.69 -0.42 0.08
N ILE A 65 16.27 -0.84 -1.11
CA ILE A 65 16.62 -0.16 -2.36
C ILE A 65 15.99 1.24 -2.37
N VAL A 66 14.70 1.35 -2.04
CA VAL A 66 14.00 2.65 -1.94
C VAL A 66 14.74 3.60 -0.99
N LYS A 67 15.25 3.09 0.15
CA LYS A 67 16.02 3.90 1.10
C LYS A 67 17.26 4.54 0.46
N ALA A 68 17.97 3.81 -0.39
CA ALA A 68 19.12 4.36 -1.11
C ALA A 68 18.70 5.49 -2.05
N LYS A 69 17.52 5.35 -2.70
CA LYS A 69 17.02 6.35 -3.67
C LYS A 69 16.41 7.59 -3.01
N LEU A 70 15.93 7.48 -1.77
CA LEU A 70 15.44 8.64 -1.02
C LEU A 70 16.58 9.60 -0.69
N LYS A 71 16.30 10.90 -0.80
CA LYS A 71 17.16 11.95 -0.26
C LYS A 71 17.34 11.77 1.26
N PRO A 72 18.38 12.35 1.89
CA PRO A 72 18.56 12.27 3.35
C PRO A 72 17.32 12.69 4.14
N GLU A 73 16.57 13.69 3.65
CA GLU A 73 15.34 14.21 4.25
C GLU A 73 14.08 13.49 3.76
N GLY A 74 14.22 12.43 2.96
CA GLY A 74 13.13 11.74 2.31
C GLY A 74 12.29 10.86 3.25
N SER A 75 11.01 10.70 2.90
CA SER A 75 10.03 9.90 3.62
C SER A 75 9.51 8.72 2.78
N LEU A 76 9.15 7.63 3.47
CA LEU A 76 8.46 6.48 2.89
C LEU A 76 7.14 6.25 3.64
N PHE A 77 6.04 6.18 2.91
CA PHE A 77 4.74 5.76 3.41
C PHE A 77 4.33 4.44 2.77
N VAL A 78 4.11 3.42 3.61
CA VAL A 78 3.64 2.10 3.17
C VAL A 78 2.21 1.91 3.65
N ILE A 79 1.26 1.88 2.71
CA ILE A 79 -0.15 1.59 2.97
C ILE A 79 -0.30 0.07 2.91
N ILE A 80 -0.62 -0.54 4.04
CA ILE A 80 -0.63 -2.00 4.17
C ILE A 80 -1.64 -2.45 5.20
N ASP A 81 -2.28 -3.60 4.95
CA ASP A 81 -3.15 -4.26 5.92
C ASP A 81 -2.58 -5.61 6.35
N ASP A 82 -3.07 -6.10 7.47
CA ASP A 82 -2.74 -7.43 7.98
C ASP A 82 -3.82 -8.44 7.57
N VAL A 83 -3.43 -9.69 7.50
CA VAL A 83 -4.32 -10.80 7.15
C VAL A 83 -4.54 -11.74 8.34
N TRP A 84 -5.67 -12.44 8.34
CA TRP A 84 -5.92 -13.50 9.32
C TRP A 84 -5.53 -14.86 8.76
N VAL A 85 -4.97 -15.70 9.62
CA VAL A 85 -4.81 -17.11 9.33
C VAL A 85 -6.19 -17.72 9.16
N SER A 86 -6.63 -17.94 7.92
CA SER A 86 -7.88 -18.62 7.63
C SER A 86 -7.73 -20.14 7.78
N ASN A 87 -8.85 -20.87 7.76
CA ASN A 87 -8.81 -22.32 7.62
C ASN A 87 -8.27 -22.64 6.21
N TRP A 88 -7.02 -23.03 6.13
CA TRP A 88 -6.15 -23.22 4.96
C TRP A 88 -6.69 -24.16 3.85
N THR A 89 -7.97 -24.43 3.83
CA THR A 89 -8.58 -25.41 2.93
C THR A 89 -9.28 -24.80 1.71
N ARG A 90 -9.31 -23.46 1.58
CA ARG A 90 -10.08 -22.82 0.52
C ARG A 90 -9.29 -21.75 -0.21
N CYS A 91 -8.82 -22.10 -1.39
CA CYS A 91 -8.44 -21.15 -2.42
C CYS A 91 -9.69 -20.90 -3.28
N ARG A 92 -10.25 -19.68 -3.30
CA ARG A 92 -11.25 -19.30 -4.31
C ARG A 92 -10.51 -19.02 -5.62
N LYS A 93 -11.18 -19.25 -6.76
CA LYS A 93 -10.65 -18.86 -8.08
C LYS A 93 -10.13 -17.42 -7.99
N ASN A 94 -8.82 -17.24 -8.19
CA ASN A 94 -8.10 -15.96 -8.26
C ASN A 94 -8.01 -15.14 -6.96
N THR A 95 -8.33 -15.69 -5.79
CA THR A 95 -8.09 -14.99 -4.51
C THR A 95 -7.63 -15.96 -3.46
N TRP A 96 -6.48 -15.68 -2.87
CA TRP A 96 -6.12 -16.23 -1.57
C TRP A 96 -7.10 -15.65 -0.56
N ILE A 97 -7.71 -16.50 0.25
CA ILE A 97 -8.76 -16.03 1.14
C ILE A 97 -8.14 -15.22 2.27
N SER A 98 -8.17 -13.92 2.13
CA SER A 98 -8.39 -13.11 3.32
C SER A 98 -9.85 -13.31 3.69
N SER A 99 -10.14 -13.71 4.92
CA SER A 99 -11.51 -13.96 5.41
C SER A 99 -12.34 -12.67 5.48
N LYS A 100 -12.33 -11.88 4.43
CA LYS A 100 -13.19 -10.68 4.34
C LYS A 100 -14.64 -11.03 4.09
N ASP A 101 -14.91 -12.20 3.48
CA ASP A 101 -16.27 -12.60 3.13
C ASP A 101 -16.57 -14.01 3.66
N GLY A 102 -17.50 -14.06 4.60
CA GLY A 102 -17.88 -15.26 5.36
C GLY A 102 -18.80 -16.24 4.63
N ASP A 103 -18.76 -16.34 3.30
CA ASP A 103 -19.63 -17.26 2.55
C ASP A 103 -18.97 -18.62 2.34
N ASP A 104 -19.50 -19.57 3.06
CA ASP A 104 -19.04 -20.94 3.25
C ASP A 104 -19.64 -21.92 2.21
N GLU A 105 -19.83 -21.50 0.95
CA GLU A 105 -20.27 -22.41 -0.11
C GLU A 105 -19.08 -23.10 -0.80
N GLY A 106 -19.09 -24.44 -0.73
CA GLY A 106 -17.99 -25.31 -1.09
C GLY A 106 -17.56 -25.23 -2.55
N VAL A 107 -16.32 -24.81 -2.76
CA VAL A 107 -15.62 -25.01 -4.02
C VAL A 107 -14.89 -26.36 -3.96
N SER A 108 -15.17 -27.24 -4.93
CA SER A 108 -14.47 -28.51 -5.05
C SER A 108 -12.97 -28.30 -5.30
N ASN A 109 -12.14 -29.11 -4.67
CA ASN A 109 -10.67 -29.05 -4.76
C ASN A 109 -10.08 -29.28 -6.17
N GLU A 110 -10.91 -29.60 -7.16
CA GLU A 110 -10.48 -30.05 -8.49
C GLU A 110 -9.97 -28.96 -9.41
N ASN A 111 -10.27 -27.67 -9.09
CA ASN A 111 -9.94 -26.52 -9.95
C ASN A 111 -8.92 -25.55 -9.32
N ILE A 112 -8.22 -25.96 -8.27
CA ILE A 112 -7.19 -25.12 -7.65
C ILE A 112 -5.87 -25.33 -8.39
N PRO A 113 -5.21 -24.30 -8.96
CA PRO A 113 -3.89 -24.45 -9.54
C PRO A 113 -2.91 -25.04 -8.52
N ASP A 114 -2.01 -25.94 -8.97
CA ASP A 114 -1.07 -26.62 -8.05
C ASP A 114 -0.21 -25.65 -7.23
N LYS A 115 0.13 -24.51 -7.80
CA LYS A 115 0.85 -23.44 -7.12
C LYS A 115 0.05 -22.75 -5.98
N CYS A 116 -1.26 -22.95 -5.94
CA CYS A 116 -2.16 -22.43 -4.91
C CYS A 116 -2.55 -23.48 -3.85
N LYS A 117 -2.07 -24.71 -4.00
CA LYS A 117 -2.35 -25.80 -3.04
C LYS A 117 -1.41 -25.71 -1.86
N ILE A 118 -1.82 -24.98 -0.82
CA ILE A 118 -1.09 -24.98 0.44
C ILE A 118 -1.36 -26.31 1.15
N PRO A 119 -0.32 -27.08 1.53
CA PRO A 119 -0.49 -28.33 2.25
C PRO A 119 -1.25 -28.12 3.57
N ARG A 120 -2.15 -29.05 3.96
CA ARG A 120 -2.91 -28.96 5.23
C ARG A 120 -2.02 -28.84 6.47
N ASN A 121 -0.79 -29.32 6.41
CA ASN A 121 0.19 -29.25 7.47
C ASN A 121 1.25 -28.15 7.26
N TRP A 122 0.98 -27.19 6.36
CA TRP A 122 1.91 -26.15 5.98
C TRP A 122 2.57 -25.39 7.16
N PRO A 123 1.85 -24.95 8.20
CA PRO A 123 2.50 -24.33 9.35
C PRO A 123 3.52 -25.26 10.02
N LYS A 124 3.23 -26.56 10.11
CA LYS A 124 4.13 -27.57 10.70
C LYS A 124 5.36 -27.83 9.83
N THR A 125 5.18 -27.92 8.50
CA THR A 125 6.30 -28.13 7.57
C THR A 125 7.28 -26.98 7.55
N LEU A 126 6.83 -25.76 7.90
CA LEU A 126 7.67 -24.57 8.03
C LEU A 126 8.17 -24.33 9.47
N GLY A 127 7.90 -25.22 10.42
CA GLY A 127 8.24 -25.02 11.83
C GLY A 127 7.46 -23.90 12.50
N MET A 128 6.26 -23.57 11.99
CA MET A 128 5.42 -22.46 12.45
C MET A 128 4.22 -22.97 13.24
N ASP A 129 4.41 -23.86 14.18
CA ASP A 129 3.34 -24.46 15.00
C ASP A 129 2.52 -23.43 15.82
N TRP A 130 3.06 -22.23 15.97
CA TRP A 130 2.40 -21.10 16.64
C TRP A 130 1.38 -20.37 15.76
N PHE A 131 1.37 -20.57 14.43
CA PHE A 131 0.31 -20.09 13.55
C PHE A 131 -0.97 -20.89 13.74
N LYS A 132 -1.99 -20.25 14.29
CA LYS A 132 -3.29 -20.87 14.53
C LYS A 132 -4.37 -20.19 13.71
N ALA A 133 -5.37 -20.96 13.26
CA ALA A 133 -6.54 -20.39 12.59
C ALA A 133 -7.15 -19.24 13.42
N LYS A 134 -7.63 -18.23 12.73
CA LYS A 134 -8.22 -16.99 13.29
C LYS A 134 -7.22 -15.99 13.90
N GLN A 135 -5.94 -16.31 13.92
CA GLN A 135 -4.89 -15.41 14.39
C GLN A 135 -4.51 -14.41 13.30
N LYS A 136 -4.18 -13.17 13.68
CA LYS A 136 -3.54 -12.21 12.78
C LYS A 136 -2.08 -12.59 12.53
N MET A 137 -1.60 -12.32 11.31
CA MET A 137 -0.23 -12.63 10.89
C MET A 137 0.79 -11.62 11.39
N LEU A 138 0.35 -10.41 11.73
CA LEU A 138 1.18 -9.27 12.13
C LEU A 138 2.24 -8.92 11.09
N LEU A 139 1.88 -9.00 9.79
CA LEU A 139 2.82 -8.73 8.70
C LEU A 139 3.30 -7.27 8.68
N PRO A 140 2.44 -6.25 8.89
CA PRO A 140 2.88 -4.86 8.99
C PRO A 140 3.86 -4.63 10.16
N GLU A 141 3.60 -5.24 11.31
CA GLU A 141 4.47 -5.15 12.50
C GLU A 141 5.82 -5.82 12.24
N ARG A 142 5.83 -7.01 11.65
CA ARG A 142 7.06 -7.74 11.30
C ARG A 142 7.91 -6.98 10.30
N LEU A 143 7.28 -6.38 9.28
CA LEU A 143 7.95 -5.53 8.32
C LEU A 143 8.56 -4.31 9.01
N THR A 144 7.79 -3.63 9.86
CA THR A 144 8.23 -2.45 10.60
C THR A 144 9.45 -2.76 11.47
N ILE A 145 9.37 -3.81 12.29
CA ILE A 145 10.47 -4.23 13.16
C ILE A 145 11.71 -4.56 12.34
N LYS A 146 11.56 -5.34 11.26
CA LYS A 146 12.67 -5.72 10.40
C LYS A 146 13.35 -4.50 9.76
N MET A 147 12.58 -3.58 9.21
CA MET A 147 13.11 -2.36 8.58
C MET A 147 13.81 -1.47 9.60
N GLN A 148 13.24 -1.31 10.79
CA GLN A 148 13.81 -0.49 11.85
C GLN A 148 15.12 -1.11 12.39
N GLU A 149 15.09 -2.39 12.80
CA GLU A 149 16.20 -3.02 13.49
C GLU A 149 17.36 -3.43 12.56
N GLN A 150 17.02 -3.90 11.34
CA GLN A 150 18.03 -4.50 10.45
C GLN A 150 18.50 -3.55 9.34
N GLN A 151 17.70 -2.52 9.01
CA GLN A 151 18.00 -1.62 7.90
C GLN A 151 18.18 -0.17 8.33
N GLY A 152 18.04 0.12 9.64
CA GLY A 152 18.26 1.45 10.21
C GLY A 152 17.27 2.51 9.71
N TRP A 153 16.04 2.11 9.37
CA TRP A 153 14.96 3.07 9.13
C TRP A 153 14.55 3.75 10.43
N PHE A 154 14.23 5.03 10.37
CA PHE A 154 13.52 5.71 11.45
C PHE A 154 12.02 5.50 11.28
N PHE A 155 11.42 4.62 12.08
CA PHE A 155 9.97 4.45 12.11
C PHE A 155 9.36 5.62 12.89
N ARG A 156 8.61 6.46 12.21
CA ARG A 156 8.07 7.71 12.79
C ARG A 156 6.70 7.54 13.38
N GLU A 157 5.79 6.90 12.62
CA GLU A 157 4.38 6.85 12.98
C GLU A 157 3.68 5.66 12.32
N LYS A 158 2.68 5.11 13.00
CA LYS A 158 1.70 4.19 12.46
C LYS A 158 0.35 4.91 12.39
N LEU A 159 0.06 5.55 11.26
CA LEU A 159 -1.22 6.18 11.04
C LEU A 159 -2.29 5.10 10.75
N ILE A 160 -3.51 5.37 11.16
CA ILE A 160 -4.68 4.53 10.89
C ILE A 160 -5.52 5.21 9.82
N TRP A 161 -5.58 4.64 8.63
CA TRP A 161 -6.56 5.06 7.64
C TRP A 161 -7.88 4.37 7.94
N TYR A 162 -8.76 5.06 8.66
CA TYR A 162 -10.12 4.63 8.94
C TYR A 162 -11.02 4.87 7.72
N LYS A 163 -11.81 3.87 7.35
CA LYS A 163 -12.71 3.83 6.20
C LYS A 163 -14.17 3.93 6.66
N PRO A 164 -14.74 5.14 6.83
CA PRO A 164 -16.09 5.31 7.40
C PRO A 164 -17.19 4.66 6.55
N ASN A 165 -16.95 4.46 5.27
CA ASN A 165 -17.86 3.80 4.33
C ASN A 165 -17.46 2.36 3.98
N ALA A 166 -16.60 1.71 4.77
CA ALA A 166 -16.35 0.28 4.64
C ALA A 166 -17.66 -0.50 4.81
N GLY A 167 -17.82 -1.57 4.01
CA GLY A 167 -19.06 -2.35 4.01
C GLY A 167 -19.37 -2.95 5.39
N ASN A 168 -20.67 -3.07 5.71
CA ASN A 168 -21.13 -3.77 6.90
C ASN A 168 -20.99 -5.28 6.67
N TYR A 169 -20.01 -5.89 7.33
CA TYR A 169 -19.79 -7.35 7.28
C TYR A 169 -20.70 -8.06 8.28
N THR A 170 -21.89 -8.42 7.84
CA THR A 170 -22.93 -9.07 8.69
C THR A 170 -22.57 -10.50 9.09
N ASN A 171 -21.62 -11.12 8.41
CA ASN A 171 -21.23 -12.52 8.60
C ASN A 171 -20.09 -12.75 9.61
N ILE A 172 -19.50 -11.68 10.17
CA ILE A 172 -18.48 -11.79 11.19
C ILE A 172 -19.12 -12.10 12.54
N ARG A 173 -18.71 -13.23 13.17
CA ARG A 173 -19.34 -13.73 14.42
C ARG A 173 -18.41 -13.75 15.62
N ASP A 174 -17.10 -13.55 15.42
CA ASP A 174 -16.07 -13.81 16.43
C ASP A 174 -15.02 -12.69 16.58
N ARG A 175 -15.20 -11.57 15.88
CA ARG A 175 -14.34 -10.39 15.95
C ARG A 175 -15.10 -9.14 15.51
N PHE A 176 -14.51 -7.97 15.75
CA PHE A 176 -15.02 -6.71 15.21
C PHE A 176 -14.85 -6.65 13.69
N ALA A 177 -15.75 -5.94 13.00
CA ALA A 177 -15.62 -5.63 11.59
C ALA A 177 -14.39 -4.76 11.37
N HIS A 178 -13.55 -5.15 10.40
CA HIS A 178 -12.32 -4.45 10.09
C HIS A 178 -12.61 -3.26 9.16
N ALA A 179 -12.27 -2.05 9.59
CA ALA A 179 -12.63 -0.83 8.89
C ALA A 179 -11.46 0.13 8.68
N TYR A 180 -10.23 -0.35 8.75
CA TYR A 180 -9.03 0.49 8.59
C TYR A 180 -7.90 -0.26 7.88
N GLU A 181 -6.92 0.51 7.43
CA GLU A 181 -5.60 0.02 7.02
C GLU A 181 -4.52 0.85 7.72
N TYR A 182 -3.31 0.33 7.78
CA TYR A 182 -2.17 1.07 8.31
C TYR A 182 -1.51 1.91 7.21
N VAL A 183 -1.01 3.09 7.61
CA VAL A 183 -0.05 3.87 6.83
C VAL A 183 1.21 3.98 7.68
N LEU A 184 2.21 3.18 7.34
CA LEU A 184 3.48 3.12 8.06
C LEU A 184 4.38 4.22 7.53
N HIS A 185 4.78 5.17 8.39
CA HIS A 185 5.67 6.26 8.04
C HIS A 185 7.09 5.98 8.51
N PHE A 186 8.01 5.92 7.56
CA PHE A 186 9.45 5.80 7.78
C PHE A 186 10.19 6.98 7.20
N THR A 187 11.36 7.31 7.77
CA THR A 187 12.27 8.31 7.22
C THR A 187 13.68 7.75 7.10
N LYS A 188 14.45 8.29 6.15
CA LYS A 188 15.84 7.88 5.93
C LYS A 188 16.74 8.32 7.09
N SER A 189 16.48 9.51 7.67
CA SER A 189 17.22 10.08 8.80
C SER A 189 16.26 10.62 9.87
N GLN A 190 16.82 11.02 11.01
CA GLN A 190 16.05 11.67 12.08
C GLN A 190 15.53 13.08 11.70
N TYR A 191 16.20 13.74 10.77
CA TYR A 191 15.79 15.03 10.21
C TYR A 191 15.24 14.82 8.81
N TYR A 192 14.01 15.20 8.57
CA TYR A 192 13.32 14.96 7.31
C TYR A 192 12.41 16.13 6.96
N HIS A 193 12.06 16.23 5.67
CA HIS A 193 11.17 17.28 5.21
C HIS A 193 9.73 17.04 5.70
N VAL A 194 9.14 18.07 6.30
CA VAL A 194 7.73 18.09 6.69
C VAL A 194 7.11 19.46 6.43
N ASN A 195 5.90 19.47 5.91
CA ASN A 195 5.06 20.63 5.83
C ASN A 195 3.90 20.49 6.85
N MET A 196 4.07 21.08 8.02
CA MET A 196 3.09 21.00 9.10
C MET A 196 1.77 21.73 8.76
N GLU A 197 1.79 22.70 7.83
CA GLU A 197 0.57 23.39 7.41
C GLU A 197 -0.37 22.46 6.64
N ALA A 198 0.16 21.43 5.96
CA ALA A 198 -0.64 20.46 5.22
C ALA A 198 -1.55 19.60 6.14
N ILE A 199 -1.20 19.50 7.43
CA ILE A 199 -1.94 18.70 8.42
C ILE A 199 -2.63 19.57 9.48
N LYS A 200 -2.71 20.87 9.27
CA LYS A 200 -3.48 21.77 10.12
C LYS A 200 -4.89 21.99 9.57
N ASP A 201 -5.85 21.94 10.45
CA ASP A 201 -7.20 22.45 10.15
C ASP A 201 -7.14 23.96 9.87
N PRO A 202 -7.60 24.43 8.73
CA PRO A 202 -7.45 25.83 8.32
C PRO A 202 -8.28 26.81 9.16
N VAL A 203 -9.28 26.33 9.89
CA VAL A 203 -10.16 27.16 10.73
C VAL A 203 -9.71 27.18 12.18
N THR A 204 -9.43 26.01 12.73
CA THR A 204 -9.12 25.87 14.16
C THR A 204 -7.62 25.85 14.45
N GLY A 205 -6.77 25.65 13.44
CA GLY A 205 -5.32 25.49 13.58
C GLY A 205 -4.91 24.18 14.26
N LYS A 206 -5.85 23.29 14.59
CA LYS A 206 -5.55 21.99 15.20
C LYS A 206 -4.85 21.07 14.21
N LEU A 207 -3.89 20.29 14.71
CA LEU A 207 -3.21 19.28 13.91
C LEU A 207 -4.10 18.05 13.67
N GLN A 208 -3.98 17.48 12.49
CA GLN A 208 -4.54 16.17 12.17
C GLN A 208 -3.99 15.13 13.13
N ARG A 209 -4.86 14.28 13.64
CA ARG A 209 -4.45 13.15 14.48
C ARG A 209 -3.97 11.97 13.59
N ASP A 210 -3.38 10.99 14.24
CA ASP A 210 -2.90 9.74 13.65
C ASP A 210 -3.99 8.81 13.12
N VAL A 211 -5.26 9.14 13.34
CA VAL A 211 -6.43 8.46 12.73
C VAL A 211 -6.99 9.33 11.62
N LEU A 212 -6.84 8.86 10.38
CA LEU A 212 -7.28 9.54 9.16
C LEU A 212 -8.63 8.98 8.73
N SER A 213 -9.71 9.73 8.94
CA SER A 213 -11.06 9.33 8.51
C SER A 213 -11.28 9.72 7.05
N ILE A 214 -10.94 8.83 6.12
CA ILE A 214 -11.01 9.08 4.67
C ILE A 214 -11.82 7.96 4.02
N PRO A 215 -12.95 8.27 3.35
CA PRO A 215 -13.77 7.26 2.70
C PRO A 215 -13.05 6.61 1.52
N ILE A 216 -13.37 5.33 1.26
CA ILE A 216 -12.96 4.66 0.03
C ILE A 216 -13.66 5.29 -1.16
N GLU A 217 -12.92 5.55 -2.23
CA GLU A 217 -13.48 5.95 -3.52
C GLU A 217 -14.05 4.70 -4.21
N ARG A 218 -15.32 4.78 -4.64
CA ARG A 218 -15.92 3.69 -5.42
C ARG A 218 -15.35 3.74 -6.83
N SER A 219 -14.64 2.69 -7.21
CA SER A 219 -14.24 2.50 -8.61
C SER A 219 -15.43 1.98 -9.42
N THR A 220 -15.66 2.55 -10.61
CA THR A 220 -16.63 2.03 -11.59
C THR A 220 -16.07 0.86 -12.40
N SER A 221 -14.79 0.52 -12.23
CA SER A 221 -14.10 -0.58 -12.90
C SER A 221 -13.90 -1.77 -11.96
N GLU A 222 -13.67 -2.96 -12.51
CA GLU A 222 -13.33 -4.20 -11.78
C GLU A 222 -12.07 -4.09 -10.88
N HIS A 223 -11.39 -2.95 -10.92
CA HIS A 223 -10.15 -2.65 -10.17
C HIS A 223 -10.46 -2.00 -8.82
N SER A 224 -11.01 -2.76 -7.88
CA SER A 224 -11.64 -2.26 -6.63
C SER A 224 -10.71 -1.97 -5.45
N ALA A 225 -9.40 -2.03 -5.58
CA ALA A 225 -8.48 -1.85 -4.44
C ALA A 225 -7.47 -0.71 -4.64
N VAL A 226 -8.01 0.49 -4.79
CA VAL A 226 -7.19 1.70 -4.93
C VAL A 226 -7.38 2.55 -3.67
N PHE A 227 -6.30 2.99 -3.05
CA PHE A 227 -6.38 3.97 -1.97
C PHE A 227 -6.87 5.34 -2.51
N PRO A 228 -7.59 6.13 -1.68
CA PRO A 228 -8.24 7.34 -2.16
C PRO A 228 -7.22 8.45 -2.47
N LYS A 229 -7.53 9.26 -3.49
CA LYS A 229 -6.71 10.42 -3.88
C LYS A 229 -6.50 11.40 -2.72
N ALA A 230 -7.49 11.53 -1.84
CA ALA A 230 -7.42 12.40 -0.67
C ALA A 230 -6.30 11.99 0.31
N LEU A 231 -6.12 10.67 0.53
CA LEU A 231 -5.03 10.16 1.35
C LEU A 231 -3.67 10.49 0.74
N VAL A 232 -3.50 10.19 -0.53
CA VAL A 232 -2.24 10.47 -1.26
C VAL A 232 -1.92 11.97 -1.28
N LYS A 233 -2.94 12.80 -1.52
CA LYS A 233 -2.79 14.26 -1.50
C LYS A 233 -2.23 14.74 -0.17
N LEU A 234 -2.83 14.31 0.93
CA LEU A 234 -2.38 14.65 2.28
C LEU A 234 -0.90 14.26 2.50
N LEU A 235 -0.55 13.02 2.15
CA LEU A 235 0.82 12.51 2.34
C LEU A 235 1.84 13.25 1.46
N ILE A 236 1.51 13.57 0.20
CA ILE A 236 2.40 14.34 -0.69
C ILE A 236 2.58 15.77 -0.15
N GLU A 237 1.49 16.45 0.19
CA GLU A 237 1.57 17.84 0.71
C GLU A 237 2.35 17.92 2.03
N PHE A 238 2.29 16.87 2.84
CA PHE A 238 3.04 16.78 4.11
C PHE A 238 4.53 16.54 3.90
N SER A 239 4.92 15.65 2.96
CA SER A 239 6.28 15.08 2.92
C SER A 239 7.09 15.41 1.66
N CYS A 240 6.46 15.96 0.61
CA CYS A 240 7.14 16.26 -0.64
C CYS A 240 7.18 17.77 -0.88
N PRO A 241 8.35 18.41 -0.97
CA PRO A 241 8.44 19.85 -1.26
C PRO A 241 7.83 20.17 -2.64
N PRO A 242 7.49 21.45 -2.92
CA PRO A 242 7.16 21.88 -4.27
C PRO A 242 8.25 21.45 -5.27
N GLU A 243 7.82 20.99 -6.46
CA GLU A 243 8.69 20.47 -7.52
C GLU A 243 9.51 19.21 -7.15
N GLY A 244 9.30 18.64 -5.96
CA GLY A 244 9.91 17.40 -5.53
C GLY A 244 9.45 16.18 -6.34
N ILE A 245 10.14 15.05 -6.14
CA ILE A 245 9.88 13.80 -6.85
C ILE A 245 9.18 12.79 -5.93
N VAL A 246 8.03 12.28 -6.39
CA VAL A 246 7.25 11.23 -5.73
C VAL A 246 7.50 9.89 -6.41
N LEU A 247 7.86 8.87 -5.64
CA LEU A 247 8.05 7.50 -6.11
C LEU A 247 6.88 6.61 -5.66
N ASP A 248 6.41 5.73 -6.55
CA ASP A 248 5.54 4.60 -6.22
C ASP A 248 6.01 3.33 -6.95
N PRO A 249 6.72 2.40 -6.28
CA PRO A 249 7.25 1.18 -6.88
C PRO A 249 6.18 0.10 -7.16
N PHE A 250 4.93 0.31 -6.72
CA PHE A 250 3.78 -0.57 -6.94
C PHE A 250 2.58 0.25 -7.39
N CYS A 251 2.75 1.07 -8.44
CA CYS A 251 1.81 2.16 -8.72
C CYS A 251 0.42 1.71 -9.21
N GLY A 252 0.25 0.44 -9.58
CA GLY A 252 -1.04 -0.08 -10.01
C GLY A 252 -1.65 0.76 -11.12
N THR A 253 -2.86 1.24 -10.89
CA THR A 253 -3.57 2.14 -11.82
C THR A 253 -3.12 3.61 -11.73
N GLY A 254 -2.03 3.92 -11.03
CA GLY A 254 -1.35 5.21 -11.06
C GLY A 254 -1.95 6.32 -10.20
N THR A 255 -2.67 6.01 -9.13
CA THR A 255 -3.30 7.04 -8.28
C THR A 255 -2.28 8.01 -7.69
N THR A 256 -1.15 7.51 -7.17
CA THR A 256 -0.05 8.34 -6.64
C THR A 256 0.48 9.30 -7.71
N LEU A 257 0.65 8.83 -8.93
CA LEU A 257 1.22 9.60 -10.03
C LEU A 257 0.28 10.70 -10.51
N VAL A 258 -1.02 10.38 -10.63
CA VAL A 258 -2.07 11.36 -10.98
C VAL A 258 -2.12 12.48 -9.95
N VAL A 259 -2.07 12.15 -8.66
CA VAL A 259 -2.10 13.15 -7.58
C VAL A 259 -0.82 13.98 -7.55
N ALA A 260 0.36 13.36 -7.70
CA ALA A 260 1.64 14.06 -7.77
C ALA A 260 1.64 15.08 -8.92
N LYS A 261 1.22 14.68 -10.13
CA LYS A 261 1.08 15.56 -11.29
C LYS A 261 0.15 16.74 -11.02
N ALA A 262 -1.02 16.49 -10.43
CA ALA A 262 -1.98 17.53 -10.12
C ALA A 262 -1.45 18.55 -9.09
N LEU A 263 -0.60 18.08 -8.17
CA LEU A 263 0.08 18.92 -7.18
C LEU A 263 1.39 19.55 -7.71
N LYS A 264 1.68 19.43 -9.00
CA LYS A 264 2.91 19.95 -9.64
C LYS A 264 4.19 19.37 -9.01
N ARG A 265 4.16 18.08 -8.66
CA ARG A 265 5.35 17.30 -8.30
C ARG A 265 5.71 16.41 -9.47
N SER A 266 7.00 16.16 -9.65
CA SER A 266 7.47 15.10 -10.53
C SER A 266 7.13 13.73 -9.94
N TYR A 267 7.07 12.69 -10.79
CA TYR A 267 6.71 11.36 -10.33
C TYR A 267 7.47 10.28 -11.07
N ILE A 268 7.74 9.19 -10.36
CA ILE A 268 8.24 7.93 -10.91
C ILE A 268 7.32 6.81 -10.41
N GLY A 269 6.67 6.09 -11.34
CA GLY A 269 5.86 4.93 -11.04
C GLY A 269 6.42 3.69 -11.68
N ILE A 270 6.35 2.55 -10.98
CA ILE A 270 6.73 1.25 -11.52
C ILE A 270 5.53 0.32 -11.38
N GLU A 271 5.22 -0.41 -12.46
CA GLU A 271 4.14 -1.37 -12.51
C GLU A 271 4.58 -2.63 -13.26
N LEU A 272 4.30 -3.80 -12.67
CA LEU A 272 4.66 -5.09 -13.23
C LEU A 272 3.63 -5.55 -14.29
N SER A 273 2.35 -5.25 -14.05
CA SER A 273 1.24 -5.63 -14.93
C SER A 273 1.10 -4.66 -16.10
N GLU A 274 1.25 -5.15 -17.33
CA GLU A 274 1.03 -4.34 -18.53
C GLU A 274 -0.39 -3.76 -18.60
N ALA A 275 -1.39 -4.52 -18.13
CA ALA A 275 -2.78 -4.05 -18.09
C ALA A 275 -2.93 -2.84 -17.16
N TYR A 276 -2.38 -2.89 -15.92
CA TYR A 276 -2.43 -1.76 -14.99
C TYR A 276 -1.56 -0.60 -15.45
N TYR A 277 -0.39 -0.87 -16.04
CA TYR A 277 0.46 0.14 -16.64
C TYR A 277 -0.30 0.97 -17.70
N ASN A 278 -1.03 0.30 -18.60
CA ASN A 278 -1.81 0.98 -19.64
C ASN A 278 -2.93 1.84 -19.04
N VAL A 279 -3.63 1.33 -18.02
CA VAL A 279 -4.63 2.11 -17.26
C VAL A 279 -3.99 3.34 -16.60
N ALA A 280 -2.86 3.17 -15.94
CA ALA A 280 -2.13 4.28 -15.30
C ALA A 280 -1.72 5.34 -16.31
N LYS A 281 -1.19 4.91 -17.46
CA LYS A 281 -0.77 5.79 -18.56
C LYS A 281 -1.93 6.66 -19.08
N ASP A 282 -3.09 6.05 -19.28
CA ASP A 282 -4.28 6.78 -19.75
C ASP A 282 -4.81 7.75 -18.69
N ARG A 283 -4.86 7.35 -17.42
CA ARG A 283 -5.28 8.22 -16.31
C ARG A 283 -4.34 9.42 -16.13
N ILE A 284 -3.04 9.22 -16.25
CA ILE A 284 -2.06 10.30 -16.20
C ILE A 284 -2.23 11.27 -17.37
N LYS A 285 -2.53 10.75 -18.58
CA LYS A 285 -2.73 11.55 -19.79
C LYS A 285 -4.00 12.38 -19.71
N THR A 286 -5.11 11.81 -19.32
CA THR A 286 -6.42 12.48 -19.25
C THR A 286 -6.49 13.50 -18.14
N GLY A 287 -5.59 13.44 -17.15
CA GLY A 287 -5.58 14.36 -16.03
C GLY A 287 -6.92 14.31 -15.31
N GLU A 288 -7.27 13.14 -14.73
CA GLU A 288 -8.47 13.07 -13.88
C GLU A 288 -8.41 14.21 -12.86
N GLU A 289 -9.32 15.17 -13.00
CA GLU A 289 -9.45 16.26 -12.03
C GLU A 289 -9.58 15.65 -10.64
N ILE A 290 -8.73 16.10 -9.72
CA ILE A 290 -8.98 15.91 -8.30
C ILE A 290 -10.20 16.79 -8.04
N ARG A 291 -11.40 16.23 -8.22
CA ARG A 291 -12.64 16.92 -7.85
C ARG A 291 -12.52 17.21 -6.37
N GLY A 292 -12.22 18.47 -6.06
CA GLY A 292 -12.38 18.97 -4.72
C GLY A 292 -13.83 18.67 -4.35
N HIS A 293 -14.04 17.95 -3.27
CA HIS A 293 -15.35 17.89 -2.66
C HIS A 293 -15.73 19.34 -2.45
N GLY A 294 -16.95 19.69 -2.91
CA GLY A 294 -17.40 21.09 -2.97
C GLY A 294 -17.20 21.79 -1.62
N LYS A 295 -17.22 23.11 -1.66
CA LYS A 295 -16.91 24.06 -0.58
C LYS A 295 -17.60 23.82 0.80
N ASN A 296 -18.31 22.69 0.99
CA ASN A 296 -19.09 22.35 2.19
C ASN A 296 -18.79 20.97 2.78
N SER A 297 -17.74 20.29 2.39
CA SER A 297 -17.28 19.14 3.15
C SER A 297 -15.96 19.49 3.81
N SER A 298 -16.00 19.77 5.10
CA SER A 298 -14.84 19.60 5.96
C SER A 298 -14.40 18.15 5.79
N LEU A 299 -13.39 17.90 4.95
CA LEU A 299 -12.89 16.57 4.59
C LEU A 299 -12.35 15.78 5.79
N LEU A 300 -12.35 16.42 6.95
CA LEU A 300 -11.90 15.89 8.22
C LEU A 300 -12.91 16.37 9.26
N GLU A 301 -13.90 15.56 9.61
CA GLU A 301 -14.64 15.78 10.83
C GLU A 301 -13.67 15.58 12.00
N TRP A 302 -13.26 16.69 12.57
CA TRP A 302 -12.41 16.75 13.76
C TRP A 302 -13.26 16.42 14.99
N THR A 303 -13.45 15.12 15.28
CA THR A 303 -14.07 14.66 16.54
C THR A 303 -13.02 14.35 17.59
#